data_b78c73c11416cb7a77a65e7307bdcb14
#
_entry.id   b78c73c11416cb7a77a65e7307bdcb14
#
_cell.length_a   1.000
_cell.length_b   1.000
_cell.length_c   1.000
_cell.angle_alpha   90.00
_cell.angle_beta   90.00
_cell.angle_gamma   90.00
#
_symmetry.space_group_name_H-M   'P 1'
#
loop_
_entity.id
_entity.type
_entity.pdbx_description
1 polymer ?
#
loop_
_entity_poly.entity_id
_entity_poly.type
_entity_poly.pdbx_seq_one_letter_code
_entity_poly.pdbx_strand_id
1 'polypeptide(L)'
;MNAARSVRAAVLALAKERPEWGKVRAARELRARGLRLSPSSVHLIWTRHGLAHSYQRLLLRRREAGTEKGLSPSQRNLLQRMRVSRRHAASGLGRERLIIAAARVLGERGYEGASLSRICAAAGILPGSLYHHFKSKEDLFIHVHAEGFKQLNEAVDSALAAAPKDPWSRLEAACAAHLTLLVGSPDVSLVSGTSLFHTAPPSLQRRLNRDRDAYEARYAALIAALQLPPQADAKLMRLNLLGALNWTRMWYRPGKRNPKMLAHHLVQVILRQALGERTKAARAPSPN
;
A
#
# COMPACT_ATOMS: atom_id res chain seq x y z
N MET A 1 -8.35 39.47 34.00
CA MET A 1 -8.19 39.66 32.55
C MET A 1 -6.71 39.63 32.10
N ASN A 2 -5.73 40.07 32.91
CA ASN A 2 -4.28 40.08 32.56
C ASN A 2 -3.61 38.71 32.44
N ALA A 3 -3.90 37.74 33.32
CA ALA A 3 -3.21 36.45 33.34
C ALA A 3 -3.47 35.59 32.06
N ALA A 4 -4.71 35.54 31.56
CA ALA A 4 -5.04 34.80 30.33
C ALA A 4 -4.39 35.42 29.08
N ARG A 5 -4.18 36.73 29.07
CA ARG A 5 -3.49 37.47 28.01
C ARG A 5 -1.98 37.16 28.03
N SER A 6 -1.38 37.06 29.21
CA SER A 6 0.02 36.68 29.42
C SER A 6 0.30 35.24 29.00
N VAL A 7 -0.57 34.29 29.38
CA VAL A 7 -0.45 32.87 28.99
C VAL A 7 -0.51 32.72 27.47
N ARG A 8 -1.49 33.36 26.83
CA ARG A 8 -1.61 33.31 25.35
C ARG A 8 -0.37 33.90 24.67
N ALA A 9 0.12 35.04 25.15
CA ALA A 9 1.32 35.66 24.61
C ALA A 9 2.54 34.74 24.70
N ALA A 10 2.72 34.05 25.84
CA ALA A 10 3.83 33.10 26.02
C ALA A 10 3.73 31.89 25.06
N VAL A 11 2.53 31.33 24.85
CA VAL A 11 2.31 30.23 23.91
C VAL A 11 2.62 30.66 22.46
N LEU A 12 2.25 31.87 22.05
CA LEU A 12 2.52 32.40 20.74
C LEU A 12 4.01 32.77 20.56
N ALA A 13 4.65 33.31 21.60
CA ALA A 13 6.09 33.57 21.59
C ALA A 13 6.88 32.29 21.38
N LEU A 14 6.55 31.22 22.13
CA LEU A 14 7.19 29.91 21.97
C LEU A 14 6.97 29.30 20.58
N ALA A 15 5.80 29.52 19.96
CA ALA A 15 5.52 29.08 18.60
C ALA A 15 6.44 29.75 17.55
N LYS A 16 6.87 30.99 17.81
CA LYS A 16 7.82 31.72 16.98
C LYS A 16 9.26 31.34 17.31
N GLU A 17 9.58 31.17 18.57
CA GLU A 17 10.92 30.80 19.05
C GLU A 17 11.32 29.39 18.57
N ARG A 18 10.37 28.42 18.69
CA ARG A 18 10.58 26.99 18.39
C ARG A 18 9.49 26.46 17.46
N PRO A 19 9.42 26.94 16.22
CA PRO A 19 8.32 26.62 15.29
C PRO A 19 8.24 25.14 14.92
N GLU A 20 9.32 24.39 15.06
CA GLU A 20 9.41 22.94 14.80
C GLU A 20 8.83 22.08 15.93
N TRP A 21 8.63 22.62 17.15
CA TRP A 21 8.17 21.82 18.27
C TRP A 21 6.70 21.43 18.16
N GLY A 22 6.40 20.17 18.57
CA GLY A 22 5.03 19.71 18.71
C GLY A 22 4.41 20.18 20.04
N LYS A 23 3.08 20.07 20.16
CA LYS A 23 2.29 20.51 21.30
C LYS A 23 2.76 19.93 22.65
N VAL A 24 3.24 18.67 22.67
CA VAL A 24 3.69 18.00 23.89
C VAL A 24 4.99 18.63 24.41
N ARG A 25 5.95 18.85 23.50
CA ARG A 25 7.23 19.47 23.85
C ARG A 25 7.06 20.91 24.28
N ALA A 26 6.19 21.65 23.58
CA ALA A 26 5.85 23.03 23.91
C ALA A 26 5.18 23.15 25.29
N ALA A 27 4.21 22.26 25.61
CA ALA A 27 3.57 22.24 26.92
C ALA A 27 4.56 21.94 28.05
N ARG A 28 5.52 21.05 27.83
CA ARG A 28 6.58 20.73 28.80
C ARG A 28 7.48 21.94 29.04
N GLU A 29 7.89 22.64 28.01
CA GLU A 29 8.69 23.86 28.11
C GLU A 29 7.94 24.99 28.84
N LEU A 30 6.67 25.22 28.48
CA LEU A 30 5.84 26.22 29.15
C LEU A 30 5.67 25.90 30.64
N ARG A 31 5.56 24.61 30.99
CA ARG A 31 5.52 24.18 32.41
C ARG A 31 6.84 24.49 33.16
N ALA A 32 7.99 24.28 32.48
CA ALA A 32 9.29 24.66 33.07
C ALA A 32 9.42 26.17 33.26
N ARG A 33 8.73 26.99 32.45
CA ARG A 33 8.61 28.44 32.58
C ARG A 33 7.52 28.88 33.58
N GLY A 34 6.95 27.96 34.36
CA GLY A 34 5.92 28.25 35.35
C GLY A 34 4.49 28.29 34.83
N LEU A 35 4.23 27.99 33.56
CA LEU A 35 2.90 28.01 32.95
C LEU A 35 2.33 26.60 32.81
N ARG A 36 1.40 26.20 33.68
CA ARG A 36 0.76 24.86 33.67
C ARG A 36 -0.32 24.78 32.60
N LEU A 37 0.07 24.35 31.36
CA LEU A 37 -0.82 24.12 30.25
C LEU A 37 -0.78 22.66 29.80
N SER A 38 -1.97 22.13 29.42
CA SER A 38 -2.04 20.84 28.76
C SER A 38 -1.59 20.95 27.29
N PRO A 39 -1.10 19.87 26.67
CA PRO A 39 -0.81 19.86 25.22
C PRO A 39 -2.03 20.25 24.38
N SER A 40 -3.23 19.89 24.82
CA SER A 40 -4.49 20.25 24.13
C SER A 40 -4.76 21.76 24.20
N SER A 41 -4.50 22.39 25.35
CA SER A 41 -4.64 23.84 25.51
C SER A 41 -3.66 24.61 24.63
N VAL A 42 -2.40 24.16 24.54
CA VAL A 42 -1.40 24.73 23.62
C VAL A 42 -1.87 24.59 22.17
N HIS A 43 -2.36 23.43 21.78
CA HIS A 43 -2.85 23.17 20.43
C HIS A 43 -4.07 24.06 20.09
N LEU A 44 -5.01 24.22 21.02
CA LEU A 44 -6.18 25.05 20.84
C LEU A 44 -5.79 26.53 20.60
N ILE A 45 -4.84 27.06 21.38
CA ILE A 45 -4.33 28.43 21.18
C ILE A 45 -3.69 28.55 19.80
N TRP A 46 -2.82 27.61 19.42
CA TRP A 46 -2.20 27.62 18.09
C TRP A 46 -3.23 27.56 16.95
N THR A 47 -4.26 26.71 17.07
CA THR A 47 -5.32 26.58 16.06
C THR A 47 -6.08 27.88 15.88
N ARG A 48 -6.48 28.56 16.99
CA ARG A 48 -7.16 29.85 16.92
C ARG A 48 -6.36 30.97 16.28
N HIS A 49 -5.03 30.83 16.26
CA HIS A 49 -4.12 31.80 15.62
C HIS A 49 -3.55 31.32 14.29
N GLY A 50 -4.10 30.26 13.68
CA GLY A 50 -3.59 29.73 12.42
C GLY A 50 -2.20 29.11 12.47
N LEU A 51 -1.76 28.70 13.69
CA LEU A 51 -0.42 28.16 13.95
C LEU A 51 -0.43 26.67 14.36
N ALA A 52 -1.51 25.95 14.08
CA ALA A 52 -1.67 24.55 14.47
C ALA A 52 -0.53 23.65 13.97
N HIS A 53 -0.05 23.88 12.76
CA HIS A 53 1.01 23.09 12.13
C HIS A 53 2.37 23.80 12.15
N SER A 54 3.45 23.04 12.31
CA SER A 54 4.82 23.53 12.29
C SER A 54 5.17 24.31 11.01
N TYR A 55 4.58 23.94 9.89
CA TYR A 55 4.72 24.64 8.62
C TYR A 55 4.25 26.10 8.71
N GLN A 56 3.09 26.35 9.29
CA GLN A 56 2.54 27.70 9.46
C GLN A 56 3.45 28.54 10.38
N ARG A 57 3.94 27.95 11.46
CA ARG A 57 4.88 28.60 12.40
C ARG A 57 6.22 28.93 11.76
N LEU A 58 6.76 28.01 10.93
CA LEU A 58 8.00 28.25 10.16
C LEU A 58 7.82 29.35 9.11
N LEU A 59 6.67 29.39 8.43
CA LEU A 59 6.35 30.47 7.49
C LEU A 59 6.23 31.81 8.18
N LEU A 60 5.56 31.86 9.36
CA LEU A 60 5.45 33.07 10.15
C LEU A 60 6.84 33.60 10.54
N ARG A 61 7.71 32.73 11.10
CA ARG A 61 9.08 33.10 11.47
C ARG A 61 9.89 33.59 10.28
N ARG A 62 9.79 32.93 9.11
CA ARG A 62 10.44 33.37 7.88
C ARG A 62 9.96 34.75 7.45
N ARG A 63 8.64 35.00 7.54
CA ARG A 63 8.06 36.29 7.15
C ARG A 63 8.53 37.42 8.09
N GLU A 64 8.60 37.17 9.39
CA GLU A 64 9.09 38.13 10.37
C GLU A 64 10.58 38.42 10.23
N ALA A 65 11.40 37.43 9.86
CA ALA A 65 12.82 37.57 9.60
C ALA A 65 13.13 38.18 8.23
N GLY A 66 12.16 38.43 7.37
CA GLY A 66 12.30 38.99 6.02
C GLY A 66 12.98 38.05 5.02
N THR A 67 13.76 37.09 5.48
CA THR A 67 14.52 36.14 4.64
C THR A 67 14.61 34.75 5.27
N GLU A 68 15.09 33.77 4.51
CA GLU A 68 15.39 32.43 5.04
C GLU A 68 16.63 32.40 5.97
N LYS A 69 17.42 33.48 5.99
CA LYS A 69 18.60 33.63 6.87
C LYS A 69 18.23 33.65 8.36
N GLY A 70 16.98 34.05 8.71
CA GLY A 70 16.43 33.99 10.07
C GLY A 70 16.04 32.61 10.58
N LEU A 71 16.14 31.57 9.73
CA LEU A 71 15.90 30.18 10.08
C LEU A 71 17.23 29.45 10.31
N SER A 72 17.26 28.53 11.29
CA SER A 72 18.39 27.61 11.43
C SER A 72 18.52 26.68 10.21
N PRO A 73 19.70 26.06 9.95
CA PRO A 73 19.85 25.08 8.88
C PRO A 73 18.81 23.95 8.96
N SER A 74 18.54 23.42 10.16
CA SER A 74 17.53 22.40 10.40
C SER A 74 16.11 22.87 10.08
N GLN A 75 15.77 24.12 10.42
CA GLN A 75 14.47 24.72 10.12
C GLN A 75 14.30 24.98 8.62
N ARG A 76 15.35 25.41 7.91
CA ARG A 76 15.33 25.55 6.44
C ARG A 76 15.10 24.21 5.76
N ASN A 77 15.86 23.18 6.15
CA ASN A 77 15.67 21.82 5.62
C ASN A 77 14.26 21.28 5.87
N LEU A 78 13.72 21.49 7.07
CA LEU A 78 12.36 21.10 7.41
C LEU A 78 11.34 21.85 6.54
N LEU A 79 11.47 23.16 6.38
CA LEU A 79 10.58 23.96 5.55
C LEU A 79 10.62 23.54 4.08
N GLN A 80 11.81 23.24 3.55
CA GLN A 80 11.96 22.74 2.18
C GLN A 80 11.29 21.37 1.99
N ARG A 81 11.50 20.43 2.91
CA ARG A 81 10.83 19.13 2.87
C ARG A 81 9.30 19.27 2.93
N MET A 82 8.79 20.18 3.77
CA MET A 82 7.35 20.45 3.86
C MET A 82 6.79 21.07 2.58
N ARG A 83 7.51 21.95 1.91
CA ARG A 83 7.12 22.52 0.61
C ARG A 83 7.01 21.45 -0.47
N VAL A 84 8.02 20.57 -0.56
CA VAL A 84 8.02 19.44 -1.50
C VAL A 84 6.86 18.51 -1.23
N SER A 85 6.65 18.14 0.04
CA SER A 85 5.54 17.27 0.45
C SER A 85 4.16 17.87 0.10
N ARG A 86 3.97 19.19 0.30
CA ARG A 86 2.71 19.87 -0.06
C ARG A 86 2.48 19.95 -1.58
N ARG A 87 3.54 20.16 -2.38
CA ARG A 87 3.43 20.09 -3.85
C ARG A 87 3.01 18.70 -4.31
N HIS A 88 3.61 17.65 -3.75
CA HIS A 88 3.24 16.27 -4.07
C HIS A 88 1.82 15.94 -3.64
N ALA A 89 1.35 16.46 -2.50
CA ALA A 89 -0.03 16.29 -2.07
C ALA A 89 -1.03 16.95 -3.05
N ALA A 90 -0.70 18.13 -3.53
CA ALA A 90 -1.56 18.87 -4.48
C ALA A 90 -1.62 18.23 -5.88
N SER A 91 -0.57 17.49 -6.29
CA SER A 91 -0.46 16.85 -7.62
C SER A 91 -0.98 15.40 -7.68
N GLY A 92 -1.54 14.86 -6.60
CA GLY A 92 -1.93 13.43 -6.51
C GLY A 92 -0.76 12.46 -6.31
N LEU A 93 0.45 12.84 -6.72
CA LEU A 93 1.68 12.03 -6.58
C LEU A 93 2.00 11.65 -5.13
N GLY A 94 1.53 12.44 -4.16
CA GLY A 94 1.71 12.14 -2.75
C GLY A 94 0.95 10.90 -2.29
N ARG A 95 -0.28 10.70 -2.80
CA ARG A 95 -1.11 9.54 -2.50
C ARG A 95 -0.52 8.27 -3.09
N GLU A 96 -0.10 8.31 -4.35
CA GLU A 96 0.51 7.19 -5.04
C GLU A 96 1.82 6.74 -4.37
N ARG A 97 2.71 7.69 -4.05
CA ARG A 97 3.96 7.40 -3.32
C ARG A 97 3.70 6.77 -1.95
N LEU A 98 2.64 7.19 -1.25
CA LEU A 98 2.25 6.56 0.02
C LEU A 98 1.76 5.13 -0.19
N ILE A 99 0.98 4.85 -1.24
CA ILE A 99 0.51 3.50 -1.57
C ILE A 99 1.70 2.58 -1.88
N ILE A 100 2.63 3.00 -2.75
CA ILE A 100 3.83 2.22 -3.11
C ILE A 100 4.71 1.97 -1.88
N ALA A 101 5.00 3.01 -1.09
CA ALA A 101 5.81 2.87 0.11
C ALA A 101 5.12 1.99 1.16
N ALA A 102 3.80 2.10 1.30
CA ALA A 102 3.03 1.26 2.21
C ALA A 102 3.04 -0.21 1.77
N ALA A 103 2.87 -0.50 0.48
CA ALA A 103 2.96 -1.84 -0.05
C ALA A 103 4.28 -2.51 0.32
N ARG A 104 5.41 -1.80 0.12
CA ARG A 104 6.75 -2.28 0.49
C ARG A 104 6.89 -2.52 1.99
N VAL A 105 6.59 -1.51 2.82
CA VAL A 105 6.77 -1.60 4.28
C VAL A 105 5.87 -2.68 4.89
N LEU A 106 4.62 -2.80 4.40
CA LEU A 106 3.69 -3.84 4.81
C LEU A 106 4.19 -5.24 4.42
N GLY A 107 4.71 -5.39 3.22
CA GLY A 107 5.24 -6.66 2.75
C GLY A 107 6.48 -7.14 3.48
N GLU A 108 7.36 -6.20 3.86
CA GLU A 108 8.59 -6.53 4.61
C GLU A 108 8.33 -6.82 6.10
N ARG A 109 7.32 -6.18 6.70
CA ARG A 109 7.16 -6.13 8.17
C ARG A 109 5.80 -6.60 8.67
N GLY A 110 4.91 -7.00 7.77
CA GLY A 110 3.53 -7.32 8.10
C GLY A 110 2.73 -6.09 8.54
N TYR A 111 1.45 -6.31 8.83
CA TYR A 111 0.55 -5.23 9.23
C TYR A 111 0.99 -4.55 10.53
N GLU A 112 1.30 -5.31 11.59
CA GLU A 112 1.66 -4.75 12.89
C GLU A 112 3.00 -4.00 12.85
N GLY A 113 4.00 -4.51 12.15
CA GLY A 113 5.33 -3.90 12.03
C GLY A 113 5.37 -2.64 11.14
N ALA A 114 4.35 -2.40 10.34
CA ALA A 114 4.26 -1.24 9.45
C ALA A 114 3.65 -0.04 10.18
N SER A 115 4.48 0.85 10.71
CA SER A 115 4.02 2.11 11.29
C SER A 115 3.84 3.20 10.24
N LEU A 116 2.85 4.09 10.43
CA LEU A 116 2.63 5.24 9.54
C LEU A 116 3.88 6.13 9.40
N SER A 117 4.66 6.28 10.47
CA SER A 117 5.91 7.05 10.44
C SER A 117 6.95 6.44 9.51
N ARG A 118 7.08 5.10 9.49
CA ARG A 118 7.98 4.38 8.57
C ARG A 118 7.52 4.50 7.13
N ILE A 119 6.22 4.36 6.87
CA ILE A 119 5.64 4.53 5.55
C ILE A 119 5.88 5.94 5.03
N CYS A 120 5.64 6.95 5.85
CA CYS A 120 5.91 8.35 5.50
C CYS A 120 7.39 8.58 5.20
N ALA A 121 8.30 8.01 6.01
CA ALA A 121 9.73 8.11 5.77
C ALA A 121 10.14 7.47 4.45
N ALA A 122 9.63 6.25 4.14
CA ALA A 122 9.87 5.55 2.89
C ALA A 122 9.30 6.31 1.67
N ALA A 123 8.13 6.95 1.82
CA ALA A 123 7.53 7.77 0.78
C ALA A 123 8.21 9.15 0.61
N GLY A 124 9.07 9.57 1.53
CA GLY A 124 9.61 10.94 1.57
C GLY A 124 8.53 12.00 1.86
N ILE A 125 7.49 11.63 2.62
CA ILE A 125 6.34 12.47 2.95
C ILE A 125 6.32 12.70 4.46
N LEU A 126 5.93 13.90 4.88
CA LEU A 126 5.81 14.20 6.30
C LEU A 126 4.58 13.51 6.91
N PRO A 127 4.66 12.99 8.16
CA PRO A 127 3.54 12.30 8.80
C PRO A 127 2.24 13.10 8.83
N GLY A 128 2.32 14.43 9.00
CA GLY A 128 1.12 15.30 8.98
C GLY A 128 0.46 15.39 7.60
N SER A 129 1.20 15.14 6.52
CA SER A 129 0.63 15.16 5.16
C SER A 129 -0.08 13.84 4.80
N LEU A 130 0.22 12.74 5.48
CA LEU A 130 -0.47 11.47 5.27
C LEU A 130 -1.97 11.61 5.57
N TYR A 131 -2.33 12.29 6.64
CA TYR A 131 -3.72 12.46 7.06
C TYR A 131 -4.57 13.34 6.12
N HIS A 132 -3.94 14.01 5.13
CA HIS A 132 -4.69 14.62 4.02
C HIS A 132 -5.14 13.60 2.97
N HIS A 133 -4.51 12.40 2.94
CA HIS A 133 -4.78 11.36 1.96
C HIS A 133 -5.53 10.16 2.55
N PHE A 134 -5.22 9.80 3.79
CA PHE A 134 -5.73 8.61 4.46
C PHE A 134 -6.11 8.91 5.91
N LYS A 135 -7.28 8.43 6.32
CA LYS A 135 -7.85 8.69 7.67
C LYS A 135 -7.12 7.90 8.77
N SER A 136 -6.63 6.71 8.44
CA SER A 136 -5.98 5.80 9.38
C SER A 136 -5.00 4.85 8.66
N LYS A 137 -4.31 4.01 9.43
CA LYS A 137 -3.48 2.92 8.91
C LYS A 137 -4.33 1.90 8.16
N GLU A 138 -5.50 1.58 8.69
CA GLU A 138 -6.46 0.66 8.09
C GLU A 138 -6.94 1.20 6.74
N ASP A 139 -7.28 2.50 6.67
CA ASP A 139 -7.72 3.16 5.44
C ASP A 139 -6.63 3.10 4.37
N LEU A 140 -5.39 3.42 4.72
CA LEU A 140 -4.24 3.28 3.82
C LEU A 140 -4.09 1.83 3.35
N PHE A 141 -4.17 0.85 4.25
CA PHE A 141 -4.02 -0.56 3.91
C PHE A 141 -5.10 -1.06 2.95
N ILE A 142 -6.36 -0.65 3.15
CA ILE A 142 -7.47 -0.96 2.24
C ILE A 142 -7.17 -0.44 0.83
N HIS A 143 -6.67 0.79 0.72
CA HIS A 143 -6.35 1.38 -0.59
C HIS A 143 -5.15 0.70 -1.25
N VAL A 144 -4.14 0.30 -0.48
CA VAL A 144 -2.98 -0.46 -0.99
C VAL A 144 -3.45 -1.81 -1.54
N HIS A 145 -4.31 -2.51 -0.80
CA HIS A 145 -4.88 -3.79 -1.20
C HIS A 145 -5.75 -3.68 -2.46
N ALA A 146 -6.65 -2.69 -2.48
CA ALA A 146 -7.51 -2.43 -3.64
C ALA A 146 -6.69 -2.10 -4.90
N GLU A 147 -5.59 -1.34 -4.78
CA GLU A 147 -4.70 -1.03 -5.90
C GLU A 147 -4.00 -2.29 -6.42
N GLY A 148 -3.55 -3.19 -5.54
CA GLY A 148 -2.97 -4.47 -5.95
C GLY A 148 -3.95 -5.34 -6.74
N PHE A 149 -5.20 -5.48 -6.27
CA PHE A 149 -6.22 -6.22 -7.00
C PHE A 149 -6.66 -5.54 -8.29
N LYS A 150 -6.69 -4.21 -8.33
CA LYS A 150 -6.96 -3.46 -9.56
C LYS A 150 -5.93 -3.80 -10.64
N GLN A 151 -4.63 -3.76 -10.30
CA GLN A 151 -3.56 -4.09 -11.24
C GLN A 151 -3.63 -5.55 -11.71
N LEU A 152 -3.97 -6.50 -10.81
CA LEU A 152 -4.20 -7.90 -11.17
C LEU A 152 -5.37 -8.03 -12.15
N ASN A 153 -6.47 -7.36 -11.89
CA ASN A 153 -7.65 -7.38 -12.76
C ASN A 153 -7.33 -6.80 -14.15
N GLU A 154 -6.69 -5.65 -14.21
CA GLU A 154 -6.30 -4.99 -15.47
C GLU A 154 -5.35 -5.87 -16.31
N ALA A 155 -4.37 -6.51 -15.67
CA ALA A 155 -3.45 -7.43 -16.33
C ALA A 155 -4.17 -8.66 -16.88
N VAL A 156 -5.09 -9.25 -16.12
CA VAL A 156 -5.88 -10.41 -16.56
C VAL A 156 -6.86 -10.00 -17.67
N ASP A 157 -7.53 -8.85 -17.56
CA ASP A 157 -8.45 -8.35 -18.59
C ASP A 157 -7.73 -8.13 -19.94
N SER A 158 -6.56 -7.49 -19.88
CA SER A 158 -5.73 -7.29 -21.07
C SER A 158 -5.30 -8.61 -21.71
N ALA A 159 -4.89 -9.59 -20.89
CA ALA A 159 -4.50 -10.90 -21.38
C ALA A 159 -5.68 -11.67 -21.99
N LEU A 160 -6.87 -11.60 -21.37
CA LEU A 160 -8.08 -12.24 -21.87
C LEU A 160 -8.60 -11.61 -23.17
N ALA A 161 -8.43 -10.30 -23.34
CA ALA A 161 -8.79 -9.60 -24.57
C ALA A 161 -7.92 -10.03 -25.76
N ALA A 162 -6.64 -10.34 -25.50
CA ALA A 162 -5.69 -10.80 -26.52
C ALA A 162 -5.67 -12.32 -26.73
N ALA A 163 -6.28 -13.10 -25.83
CA ALA A 163 -6.26 -14.55 -25.89
C ALA A 163 -7.23 -15.12 -26.95
N PRO A 164 -6.92 -16.30 -27.54
CA PRO A 164 -7.90 -17.06 -28.31
C PRO A 164 -9.18 -17.32 -27.51
N LYS A 165 -10.30 -17.56 -28.24
CA LYS A 165 -11.60 -17.81 -27.57
C LYS A 165 -11.69 -19.19 -26.92
N ASP A 166 -10.76 -20.08 -27.17
CA ASP A 166 -10.67 -21.40 -26.53
C ASP A 166 -10.54 -21.28 -25.02
N PRO A 167 -11.38 -21.97 -24.23
CA PRO A 167 -11.43 -21.87 -22.77
C PRO A 167 -10.08 -22.17 -22.08
N TRP A 168 -9.32 -23.15 -22.56
CA TRP A 168 -8.02 -23.51 -22.00
C TRP A 168 -6.98 -22.41 -22.22
N SER A 169 -6.91 -21.88 -23.45
CA SER A 169 -6.03 -20.75 -23.79
C SER A 169 -6.33 -19.51 -22.98
N ARG A 170 -7.62 -19.24 -22.72
CA ARG A 170 -8.05 -18.12 -21.87
C ARG A 170 -7.60 -18.30 -20.41
N LEU A 171 -7.76 -19.51 -19.87
CA LEU A 171 -7.30 -19.81 -18.50
C LEU A 171 -5.78 -19.67 -18.40
N GLU A 172 -5.03 -20.22 -19.37
CA GLU A 172 -3.58 -20.10 -19.42
C GLU A 172 -3.11 -18.64 -19.53
N ALA A 173 -3.81 -17.82 -20.35
CA ALA A 173 -3.52 -16.39 -20.48
C ALA A 173 -3.74 -15.64 -19.15
N ALA A 174 -4.84 -15.93 -18.44
CA ALA A 174 -5.12 -15.35 -17.14
C ALA A 174 -4.05 -15.73 -16.11
N CYS A 175 -3.66 -17.01 -16.04
CA CYS A 175 -2.60 -17.50 -15.16
C CYS A 175 -1.23 -16.86 -15.49
N ALA A 176 -0.92 -16.70 -16.77
CA ALA A 176 0.32 -16.09 -17.23
C ALA A 176 0.39 -14.59 -16.85
N ALA A 177 -0.72 -13.86 -16.99
CA ALA A 177 -0.82 -12.47 -16.57
C ALA A 177 -0.66 -12.32 -15.06
N HIS A 178 -1.37 -13.17 -14.29
CA HIS A 178 -1.24 -13.22 -12.83
C HIS A 178 0.21 -13.44 -12.39
N LEU A 179 0.86 -14.48 -12.91
CA LEU A 179 2.25 -14.78 -12.56
C LEU A 179 3.22 -13.69 -13.00
N THR A 180 3.04 -13.13 -14.20
CA THR A 180 3.91 -12.07 -14.70
C THR A 180 3.88 -10.86 -13.77
N LEU A 181 2.69 -10.45 -13.34
CA LEU A 181 2.55 -9.34 -12.41
C LEU A 181 3.08 -9.72 -11.00
N LEU A 182 2.74 -10.92 -10.52
CA LEU A 182 3.12 -11.38 -9.18
C LEU A 182 4.65 -11.45 -8.99
N VAL A 183 5.39 -11.93 -9.98
CA VAL A 183 6.86 -12.07 -9.87
C VAL A 183 7.62 -10.86 -10.39
N GLY A 184 7.00 -10.04 -11.25
CA GLY A 184 7.60 -8.84 -11.84
C GLY A 184 7.38 -7.57 -11.03
N SER A 185 6.37 -7.53 -10.16
CA SER A 185 6.02 -6.36 -9.34
C SER A 185 6.03 -6.71 -7.87
N PRO A 186 7.16 -6.51 -7.16
CA PRO A 186 7.25 -6.82 -5.73
C PRO A 186 6.13 -6.20 -4.90
N ASP A 187 5.73 -4.97 -5.20
CA ASP A 187 4.72 -4.23 -4.45
C ASP A 187 3.33 -4.89 -4.59
N VAL A 188 2.95 -5.35 -5.80
CA VAL A 188 1.69 -6.08 -6.02
C VAL A 188 1.73 -7.45 -5.35
N SER A 189 2.86 -8.15 -5.46
CA SER A 189 3.03 -9.48 -4.86
C SER A 189 2.91 -9.46 -3.35
N LEU A 190 3.35 -8.38 -2.71
CA LEU A 190 3.32 -8.22 -1.26
C LEU A 190 1.89 -7.96 -0.75
N VAL A 191 1.05 -7.33 -1.56
CA VAL A 191 -0.30 -6.90 -1.18
C VAL A 191 -1.34 -7.96 -1.48
N SER A 192 -1.22 -8.66 -2.61
CA SER A 192 -2.13 -9.73 -3.00
C SER A 192 -1.82 -11.08 -2.32
N GLY A 193 -0.67 -11.18 -1.63
CA GLY A 193 -0.22 -12.40 -0.97
C GLY A 193 -0.95 -12.69 0.34
N THR A 194 -1.12 -13.97 0.63
CA THR A 194 -1.82 -14.51 1.82
C THR A 194 -1.23 -14.08 3.15
N SER A 195 0.07 -13.73 3.21
CA SER A 195 0.76 -13.41 4.46
C SER A 195 0.24 -12.15 5.16
N LEU A 196 -0.15 -11.12 4.40
CA LEU A 196 -0.73 -9.89 4.98
C LEU A 196 -2.14 -10.10 5.50
N PHE A 197 -2.85 -11.05 4.91
CA PHE A 197 -4.23 -11.36 5.27
C PHE A 197 -4.36 -11.90 6.69
N HIS A 198 -3.47 -12.81 7.07
CA HIS A 198 -3.49 -13.46 8.38
C HIS A 198 -3.05 -12.55 9.54
N THR A 199 -2.31 -11.48 9.24
CA THR A 199 -1.82 -10.53 10.25
C THR A 199 -2.72 -9.31 10.44
N ALA A 200 -3.73 -9.13 9.58
CA ALA A 200 -4.67 -8.01 9.68
C ALA A 200 -5.78 -8.28 10.72
N PRO A 201 -6.30 -7.24 11.40
CA PRO A 201 -7.44 -7.39 12.31
C PRO A 201 -8.68 -7.98 11.64
N PRO A 202 -9.54 -8.76 12.35
CA PRO A 202 -10.71 -9.43 11.75
C PRO A 202 -11.70 -8.50 11.03
N SER A 203 -11.86 -7.26 11.51
CA SER A 203 -12.69 -6.24 10.88
C SER A 203 -12.17 -5.85 9.50
N LEU A 204 -10.85 -5.74 9.37
CA LEU A 204 -10.17 -5.43 8.14
C LEU A 204 -10.20 -6.62 7.18
N GLN A 205 -9.99 -7.84 7.68
CA GLN A 205 -10.04 -9.08 6.88
C GLN A 205 -11.35 -9.21 6.09
N ARG A 206 -12.51 -8.92 6.73
CA ARG A 206 -13.82 -8.98 6.05
C ARG A 206 -13.92 -8.04 4.86
N ARG A 207 -13.28 -6.89 4.93
CA ARG A 207 -13.28 -5.92 3.83
C ARG A 207 -12.33 -6.34 2.71
N LEU A 208 -11.17 -6.86 3.05
CA LEU A 208 -10.18 -7.36 2.09
C LEU A 208 -10.68 -8.60 1.35
N ASN A 209 -11.49 -9.44 2.01
CA ASN A 209 -12.09 -10.62 1.39
C ASN A 209 -12.93 -10.30 0.16
N ARG A 210 -13.62 -9.17 0.12
CA ARG A 210 -14.46 -8.80 -1.03
C ARG A 210 -13.65 -8.66 -2.32
N ASP A 211 -12.50 -7.98 -2.27
CA ASP A 211 -11.66 -7.79 -3.45
C ASP A 211 -11.07 -9.12 -3.92
N ARG A 212 -10.64 -9.97 -2.97
CA ARG A 212 -10.17 -11.32 -3.23
C ARG A 212 -11.28 -12.19 -3.83
N ASP A 213 -12.45 -12.22 -3.22
CA ASP A 213 -13.56 -13.07 -3.66
C ASP A 213 -14.05 -12.67 -5.05
N ALA A 214 -14.07 -11.36 -5.37
CA ALA A 214 -14.35 -10.86 -6.71
C ALA A 214 -13.30 -11.32 -7.73
N TYR A 215 -12.02 -11.27 -7.36
CA TYR A 215 -10.94 -11.76 -8.21
C TYR A 215 -11.01 -13.28 -8.42
N GLU A 216 -11.25 -14.04 -7.37
CA GLU A 216 -11.42 -15.52 -7.44
C GLU A 216 -12.62 -15.93 -8.26
N ALA A 217 -13.73 -15.17 -8.25
CA ALA A 217 -14.91 -15.42 -9.06
C ALA A 217 -14.60 -15.44 -10.58
N ARG A 218 -13.62 -14.66 -11.03
CA ARG A 218 -13.17 -14.64 -12.43
C ARG A 218 -12.56 -15.99 -12.83
N TYR A 219 -11.73 -16.56 -11.96
CA TYR A 219 -11.16 -17.90 -12.17
C TYR A 219 -12.23 -18.99 -12.09
N ALA A 220 -13.23 -18.83 -11.22
CA ALA A 220 -14.37 -19.72 -11.19
C ALA A 220 -15.11 -19.74 -12.54
N ALA A 221 -15.35 -18.58 -13.13
CA ALA A 221 -15.97 -18.47 -14.45
C ALA A 221 -15.11 -19.09 -15.58
N LEU A 222 -13.78 -18.85 -15.57
CA LEU A 222 -12.85 -19.44 -16.53
C LEU A 222 -12.81 -20.96 -16.44
N ILE A 223 -12.83 -21.52 -15.22
CA ILE A 223 -12.82 -22.97 -14.98
C ILE A 223 -14.18 -23.57 -15.36
N ALA A 224 -15.30 -22.91 -15.08
CA ALA A 224 -16.62 -23.37 -15.47
C ALA A 224 -16.75 -23.48 -17.01
N ALA A 225 -16.11 -22.59 -17.75
CA ALA A 225 -16.08 -22.62 -19.21
C ALA A 225 -15.32 -23.84 -19.81
N LEU A 226 -14.52 -24.55 -19.01
CA LEU A 226 -13.78 -25.75 -19.45
C LEU A 226 -14.67 -26.98 -19.64
N GLN A 227 -15.94 -26.94 -19.23
CA GLN A 227 -16.87 -28.07 -19.31
C GLN A 227 -16.30 -29.33 -18.64
N LEU A 228 -15.93 -29.19 -17.37
CA LEU A 228 -15.32 -30.26 -16.60
C LEU A 228 -16.25 -31.49 -16.45
N PRO A 229 -15.70 -32.71 -16.35
CA PRO A 229 -16.51 -33.90 -16.10
C PRO A 229 -17.23 -33.80 -14.75
N PRO A 230 -18.41 -34.44 -14.57
CA PRO A 230 -19.26 -34.31 -13.37
C PRO A 230 -18.56 -34.61 -12.06
N GLN A 231 -17.55 -35.51 -12.07
CA GLN A 231 -16.76 -35.88 -10.89
C GLN A 231 -15.68 -34.86 -10.50
N ALA A 232 -15.43 -33.87 -11.31
CA ALA A 232 -14.41 -32.87 -11.05
C ALA A 232 -14.92 -31.79 -10.07
N ASP A 233 -14.22 -31.58 -8.96
CA ASP A 233 -14.51 -30.49 -8.04
C ASP A 233 -13.88 -29.19 -8.55
N ALA A 234 -14.66 -28.40 -9.30
CA ALA A 234 -14.23 -27.11 -9.87
C ALA A 234 -13.75 -26.12 -8.78
N LYS A 235 -14.35 -26.16 -7.58
CA LYS A 235 -13.94 -25.30 -6.46
C LYS A 235 -12.55 -25.70 -5.95
N LEU A 236 -12.33 -26.98 -5.73
CA LEU A 236 -11.03 -27.47 -5.26
C LEU A 236 -9.94 -27.25 -6.33
N MET A 237 -10.24 -27.46 -7.60
CA MET A 237 -9.33 -27.17 -8.72
C MET A 237 -8.94 -25.70 -8.78
N ARG A 238 -9.90 -24.78 -8.60
CA ARG A 238 -9.62 -23.34 -8.51
C ARG A 238 -8.72 -23.00 -7.34
N LEU A 239 -9.02 -23.53 -6.14
CA LEU A 239 -8.21 -23.27 -4.94
C LEU A 239 -6.78 -23.79 -5.09
N ASN A 240 -6.60 -24.98 -5.66
CA ASN A 240 -5.26 -25.54 -5.93
C ASN A 240 -4.51 -24.69 -6.95
N LEU A 241 -5.15 -24.29 -8.04
CA LEU A 241 -4.54 -23.46 -9.08
C LEU A 241 -4.09 -22.09 -8.52
N LEU A 242 -4.99 -21.38 -7.87
CA LEU A 242 -4.68 -20.06 -7.27
C LEU A 242 -3.66 -20.19 -6.14
N GLY A 243 -3.72 -21.25 -5.35
CA GLY A 243 -2.72 -21.57 -4.33
C GLY A 243 -1.33 -21.74 -4.93
N ALA A 244 -1.20 -22.53 -6.00
CA ALA A 244 0.07 -22.73 -6.71
C ALA A 244 0.59 -21.45 -7.36
N LEU A 245 -0.29 -20.66 -8.00
CA LEU A 245 0.07 -19.37 -8.58
C LEU A 245 0.62 -18.42 -7.50
N ASN A 246 -0.09 -18.26 -6.39
CA ASN A 246 0.33 -17.37 -5.31
C ASN A 246 1.60 -17.86 -4.61
N TRP A 247 1.77 -19.17 -4.43
CA TRP A 247 2.96 -19.76 -3.81
C TRP A 247 4.22 -19.62 -4.67
N THR A 248 4.06 -19.43 -5.97
CA THR A 248 5.18 -19.21 -6.92
C THR A 248 6.11 -18.09 -6.46
N ARG A 249 5.59 -17.04 -5.84
CA ARG A 249 6.37 -15.93 -5.29
C ARG A 249 7.46 -16.37 -4.29
N MET A 250 7.23 -17.44 -3.54
CA MET A 250 8.13 -17.88 -2.47
C MET A 250 9.40 -18.54 -3.00
N TRP A 251 9.30 -19.23 -4.13
CA TRP A 251 10.39 -20.03 -4.66
C TRP A 251 10.88 -19.63 -6.06
N TYR A 252 10.08 -18.84 -6.80
CA TYR A 252 10.49 -18.44 -8.15
C TYR A 252 11.76 -17.60 -8.13
N ARG A 253 12.66 -17.93 -9.04
CA ARG A 253 13.85 -17.16 -9.35
C ARG A 253 13.88 -16.93 -10.87
N PRO A 254 14.13 -15.70 -11.34
CA PRO A 254 14.31 -15.42 -12.77
C PRO A 254 15.39 -16.33 -13.38
N GLY A 255 15.11 -16.89 -14.55
CA GLY A 255 16.04 -17.83 -15.22
C GLY A 255 15.39 -18.50 -16.41
N LYS A 256 15.69 -19.79 -16.62
CA LYS A 256 15.22 -20.57 -17.79
C LYS A 256 13.69 -20.67 -17.92
N ARG A 257 12.94 -20.61 -16.81
CA ARG A 257 11.46 -20.65 -16.81
C ARG A 257 10.90 -19.24 -16.66
N ASN A 258 10.22 -18.76 -17.68
CA ASN A 258 9.48 -17.49 -17.60
C ASN A 258 8.06 -17.71 -17.03
N PRO A 259 7.37 -16.65 -16.57
CA PRO A 259 6.03 -16.76 -15.99
C PRO A 259 4.99 -17.42 -16.90
N LYS A 260 5.07 -17.21 -18.22
CA LYS A 260 4.15 -17.83 -19.20
C LYS A 260 4.33 -19.34 -19.28
N MET A 261 5.57 -19.80 -19.37
CA MET A 261 5.89 -21.24 -19.37
C MET A 261 5.43 -21.89 -18.05
N LEU A 262 5.63 -21.21 -16.93
CA LEU A 262 5.22 -21.70 -15.64
C LEU A 262 3.70 -21.79 -15.51
N ALA A 263 2.98 -20.78 -15.96
CA ALA A 263 1.52 -20.77 -15.99
C ALA A 263 0.96 -21.94 -16.82
N HIS A 264 1.48 -22.14 -18.03
CA HIS A 264 1.14 -23.28 -18.87
C HIS A 264 1.37 -24.60 -18.12
N HIS A 265 2.53 -24.78 -17.52
CA HIS A 265 2.86 -26.01 -16.80
C HIS A 265 1.91 -26.25 -15.62
N LEU A 266 1.61 -25.23 -14.83
CA LEU A 266 0.68 -25.34 -13.70
C LEU A 266 -0.75 -25.72 -14.15
N VAL A 267 -1.24 -25.13 -15.23
CA VAL A 267 -2.55 -25.49 -15.80
C VAL A 267 -2.55 -26.93 -16.31
N GLN A 268 -1.47 -27.37 -16.99
CA GLN A 268 -1.35 -28.76 -17.46
C GLN A 268 -1.35 -29.75 -16.29
N VAL A 269 -0.51 -29.52 -15.27
CA VAL A 269 -0.34 -30.47 -14.15
C VAL A 269 -1.55 -30.45 -13.21
N ILE A 270 -2.07 -29.28 -12.85
CA ILE A 270 -3.14 -29.18 -11.84
C ILE A 270 -4.52 -29.49 -12.42
N LEU A 271 -4.76 -29.15 -13.70
CA LEU A 271 -6.09 -29.30 -14.28
C LEU A 271 -6.15 -30.44 -15.29
N ARG A 272 -5.37 -30.40 -16.38
CA ARG A 272 -5.48 -31.38 -17.46
C ARG A 272 -5.08 -32.80 -17.04
N GLN A 273 -3.99 -32.95 -16.32
CA GLN A 273 -3.56 -34.28 -15.84
C GLN A 273 -4.55 -34.83 -14.77
N ALA A 274 -5.03 -33.96 -13.86
CA ALA A 274 -6.02 -34.36 -12.88
C ALA A 274 -7.36 -34.82 -13.52
N LEU A 275 -7.66 -34.35 -14.73
CA LEU A 275 -8.84 -34.75 -15.50
C LEU A 275 -8.61 -35.98 -16.38
N GLY A 276 -7.41 -36.57 -16.33
CA GLY A 276 -7.06 -37.69 -17.18
C GLY A 276 -6.89 -37.36 -18.67
N GLU A 277 -6.85 -36.08 -19.03
CA GLU A 277 -6.52 -35.63 -20.39
C GLU A 277 -5.02 -35.85 -20.64
N ARG A 278 -4.66 -37.02 -21.14
CA ARG A 278 -3.29 -37.30 -21.61
C ARG A 278 -2.95 -36.33 -22.73
N THR A 279 -1.96 -35.49 -22.51
CA THR A 279 -1.33 -34.69 -23.58
C THR A 279 -0.96 -35.63 -24.72
N LYS A 280 -1.49 -35.42 -25.94
CA LYS A 280 -1.13 -36.14 -27.17
C LYS A 280 0.37 -36.01 -27.53
N ALA A 281 1.16 -35.32 -26.71
CA ALA A 281 2.60 -35.04 -26.93
C ALA A 281 3.57 -36.10 -26.39
N ALA A 282 3.10 -37.22 -25.82
CA ALA A 282 3.99 -38.25 -25.25
C ALA A 282 3.89 -39.62 -25.96
N ARG A 283 3.51 -39.65 -27.24
CA ARG A 283 3.77 -40.80 -28.09
C ARG A 283 4.94 -40.48 -29.06
N ALA A 284 6.16 -40.53 -28.54
CA ALA A 284 7.29 -40.85 -29.42
C ALA A 284 7.12 -42.29 -29.84
N PRO A 285 7.29 -42.64 -31.15
CA PRO A 285 7.30 -44.01 -31.58
C PRO A 285 8.52 -44.72 -30.95
N SER A 286 8.27 -45.89 -30.38
CA SER A 286 9.35 -46.80 -29.93
C SER A 286 10.28 -47.05 -31.12
N PRO A 287 11.60 -46.98 -30.93
CA PRO A 287 12.53 -47.45 -31.97
C PRO A 287 12.42 -48.98 -32.08
N ASN A 288 12.14 -49.44 -33.29
CA ASN A 288 12.35 -50.84 -33.64
C ASN A 288 13.81 -51.20 -33.61
#